data_9165ae075583a6e3e92f068640a3686a
#
_entry.id   9165ae075583a6e3e92f068640a3686a
#
_cell.length_a   1.000
_cell.length_b   1.000
_cell.length_c   1.000
_cell.angle_alpha   90.00
_cell.angle_beta   90.00
_cell.angle_gamma   90.00
#
_symmetry.space_group_name_H-M   'P 1'
#
loop_
_entity.id
_entity.type
_entity.pdbx_description
1 polymer ?
#
loop_
_entity_poly.entity_id
_entity_poly.type
_entity_poly.pdbx_seq_one_letter_code
_entity_poly.pdbx_strand_id
1 'polypeptide(L)'
;MSNITLITGSTLGGAEYVADHLAELLEQDGHGTEVTYRADLAALTTDTIWLIVCSTHGAGDFPDNIQPFIKQLSEQQPDLSSLKYGVISLGDSSYDTFCAAGKAIDEQLQSLGATRLGERLDIDVSQHSVPEDPAESWLLSWKKHICG
;
A
#
# COMPACT_ATOMS: atom_id res chain seq x y z
N MET A 1 14.93 12.77 -6.33
CA MET A 1 14.73 11.35 -6.02
C MET A 1 14.13 11.19 -4.64
N SER A 2 13.23 10.23 -4.51
CA SER A 2 12.53 10.01 -3.26
C SER A 2 12.87 8.63 -2.70
N ASN A 3 12.69 8.47 -1.39
CA ASN A 3 12.78 7.18 -0.74
C ASN A 3 11.35 6.70 -0.47
N ILE A 4 11.07 5.47 -0.86
CA ILE A 4 9.73 4.90 -0.79
C ILE A 4 9.78 3.59 -0.02
N THR A 5 8.95 3.47 1.01
CA THR A 5 8.78 2.24 1.77
C THR A 5 7.49 1.57 1.31
N LEU A 6 7.62 0.38 0.72
CA LEU A 6 6.48 -0.41 0.27
C LEU A 6 6.07 -1.34 1.40
N ILE A 7 4.84 -1.18 1.88
CA ILE A 7 4.30 -1.94 3.01
C ILE A 7 3.27 -2.91 2.46
N THR A 8 3.51 -4.20 2.66
CA THR A 8 2.65 -5.23 2.08
C THR A 8 1.78 -5.93 3.10
N GLY A 9 0.57 -6.27 2.68
CA GLY A 9 -0.32 -7.16 3.40
C GLY A 9 -0.90 -8.19 2.44
N SER A 10 -0.55 -9.47 2.64
CA SER A 10 -0.98 -10.52 1.72
C SER A 10 -1.04 -11.86 2.43
N THR A 11 -2.06 -12.66 2.13
CA THR A 11 -2.19 -14.02 2.65
C THR A 11 -1.46 -15.03 1.76
N LEU A 12 -1.49 -14.81 0.44
CA LEU A 12 -0.95 -15.74 -0.55
C LEU A 12 0.19 -15.14 -1.37
N GLY A 13 0.75 -14.03 -0.94
CA GLY A 13 1.89 -13.40 -1.62
C GLY A 13 1.55 -12.51 -2.80
N GLY A 14 0.28 -12.36 -3.17
CA GLY A 14 -0.11 -11.56 -4.34
C GLY A 14 0.28 -10.09 -4.23
N ALA A 15 0.04 -9.49 -3.09
CA ALA A 15 0.42 -8.09 -2.87
C ALA A 15 1.94 -7.93 -2.84
N GLU A 16 2.65 -8.93 -2.34
CA GLU A 16 4.11 -8.91 -2.28
C GLU A 16 4.72 -8.92 -3.68
N TYR A 17 4.17 -9.72 -4.61
CA TYR A 17 4.63 -9.73 -6.00
C TYR A 17 4.42 -8.37 -6.66
N VAL A 18 3.28 -7.74 -6.43
CA VAL A 18 3.00 -6.40 -6.95
C VAL A 18 4.00 -5.40 -6.38
N ALA A 19 4.21 -5.43 -5.06
CA ALA A 19 5.15 -4.51 -4.41
C ALA A 19 6.58 -4.69 -4.92
N ASP A 20 7.05 -5.92 -5.06
CA ASP A 20 8.38 -6.21 -5.58
C ASP A 20 8.56 -5.68 -7.01
N HIS A 21 7.55 -5.86 -7.85
CA HIS A 21 7.57 -5.36 -9.22
C HIS A 21 7.63 -3.83 -9.25
N LEU A 22 6.83 -3.17 -8.44
CA LEU A 22 6.82 -1.71 -8.38
C LEU A 22 8.13 -1.15 -7.79
N ALA A 23 8.71 -1.83 -6.80
CA ALA A 23 10.01 -1.43 -6.25
C ALA A 23 11.08 -1.46 -7.32
N GLU A 24 11.11 -2.51 -8.15
CA GLU A 24 12.05 -2.62 -9.25
C GLU A 24 11.90 -1.46 -10.25
N LEU A 25 10.66 -1.13 -10.61
CA LEU A 25 10.40 0.00 -11.52
C LEU A 25 10.83 1.33 -10.93
N LEU A 26 10.59 1.54 -9.65
CA LEU A 26 10.99 2.77 -8.97
C LEU A 26 12.51 2.89 -8.87
N GLU A 27 13.21 1.79 -8.62
CA GLU A 27 14.67 1.76 -8.59
C GLU A 27 15.26 2.08 -9.95
N GLN A 28 14.64 1.61 -11.03
CA GLN A 28 15.05 1.94 -12.39
C GLN A 28 14.96 3.45 -12.67
N ASP A 29 14.03 4.12 -12.00
CA ASP A 29 13.86 5.57 -12.11
C ASP A 29 14.78 6.36 -11.16
N GLY A 30 15.60 5.66 -10.38
CA GLY A 30 16.55 6.30 -9.47
C GLY A 30 16.04 6.54 -8.05
N HIS A 31 14.85 6.04 -7.70
CA HIS A 31 14.33 6.15 -6.33
C HIS A 31 14.91 5.07 -5.44
N GLY A 32 15.08 5.40 -4.15
CA GLY A 32 15.40 4.38 -3.15
C GLY A 32 14.13 3.65 -2.72
N THR A 33 14.19 2.34 -2.57
CA THR A 33 13.05 1.55 -2.14
C THR A 33 13.41 0.59 -1.03
N GLU A 34 12.43 0.33 -0.16
CA GLU A 34 12.50 -0.72 0.85
C GLU A 34 11.14 -1.40 0.88
N VAL A 35 11.11 -2.73 0.73
CA VAL A 35 9.88 -3.50 0.79
C VAL A 35 9.82 -4.23 2.12
N THR A 36 8.73 -4.06 2.87
CA THR A 36 8.54 -4.77 4.12
C THR A 36 7.32 -5.67 4.04
N TYR A 37 7.52 -6.94 4.40
CA TYR A 37 6.48 -7.97 4.38
C TYR A 37 5.84 -8.17 5.76
N ARG A 38 6.39 -7.51 6.78
CA ARG A 38 5.86 -7.53 8.15
C ARG A 38 6.12 -6.18 8.77
N ALA A 39 5.26 -5.23 8.46
CA ALA A 39 5.46 -3.85 8.90
C ALA A 39 5.42 -3.74 10.42
N ASP A 40 6.35 -2.96 10.96
CA ASP A 40 6.41 -2.61 12.36
C ASP A 40 6.51 -1.10 12.45
N LEU A 41 5.51 -0.47 13.06
CA LEU A 41 5.44 0.98 13.15
C LEU A 41 6.68 1.58 13.82
N ALA A 42 7.24 0.89 14.82
CA ALA A 42 8.44 1.35 15.51
C ALA A 42 9.68 1.40 14.61
N ALA A 43 9.71 0.58 13.55
CA ALA A 43 10.83 0.53 12.61
C ALA A 43 10.64 1.44 11.40
N LEU A 44 9.46 2.02 11.23
CA LEU A 44 9.16 2.87 10.07
C LEU A 44 9.44 4.35 10.40
N THR A 45 9.76 5.11 9.36
CA THR A 45 9.96 6.55 9.48
C THR A 45 9.00 7.29 8.55
N THR A 46 8.54 8.47 8.97
CA THR A 46 7.71 9.33 8.14
C THR A 46 8.52 10.17 7.16
N ASP A 47 9.84 10.03 7.15
CA ASP A 47 10.72 10.72 6.20
C ASP A 47 10.65 10.09 4.81
N THR A 48 10.10 8.90 4.69
CA THR A 48 9.90 8.22 3.41
C THR A 48 8.44 8.31 2.99
N ILE A 49 8.18 8.10 1.70
CA ILE A 49 6.81 7.97 1.19
C ILE A 49 6.38 6.51 1.40
N TRP A 50 5.20 6.30 1.96
CA TRP A 50 4.68 4.94 2.14
C TRP A 50 3.81 4.57 0.96
N LEU A 51 4.09 3.43 0.35
CA LEU A 51 3.22 2.83 -0.66
C LEU A 51 2.68 1.52 -0.07
N ILE A 52 1.40 1.53 0.25
CA ILE A 52 0.73 0.38 0.85
C ILE A 52 0.19 -0.50 -0.28
N VAL A 53 0.55 -1.78 -0.28
CA VAL A 53 0.01 -2.75 -1.22
C VAL A 53 -0.61 -3.88 -0.40
N CYS A 54 -1.93 -3.94 -0.36
CA CYS A 54 -2.65 -4.79 0.58
C CYS A 54 -3.78 -5.56 -0.09
N SER A 55 -3.85 -6.86 0.18
CA SER A 55 -4.98 -7.70 -0.21
C SER A 55 -6.09 -7.62 0.85
N THR A 56 -7.33 -7.84 0.42
CA THR A 56 -8.46 -8.02 1.33
C THR A 56 -8.69 -9.50 1.52
N HIS A 57 -8.73 -9.95 2.78
CA HIS A 57 -8.94 -11.36 3.11
C HIS A 57 -10.42 -11.63 3.36
N GLY A 58 -10.99 -12.59 2.64
CA GLY A 58 -12.34 -13.14 2.85
C GLY A 58 -13.41 -12.09 3.18
N ALA A 59 -13.76 -11.97 4.45
CA ALA A 59 -14.85 -11.10 4.94
C ALA A 59 -14.44 -9.63 5.12
N GLY A 60 -13.38 -9.18 4.45
CA GLY A 60 -12.92 -7.80 4.55
C GLY A 60 -11.79 -7.59 5.55
N ASP A 61 -11.25 -8.67 6.08
CA ASP A 61 -10.21 -8.61 7.10
C ASP A 61 -8.84 -8.28 6.48
N PHE A 62 -7.96 -7.74 7.31
CA PHE A 62 -6.57 -7.55 6.92
C PHE A 62 -5.83 -8.89 6.90
N PRO A 63 -4.91 -9.10 5.94
CA PRO A 63 -4.01 -10.24 5.98
C PRO A 63 -3.20 -10.28 7.28
N ASP A 64 -2.85 -11.49 7.74
CA ASP A 64 -2.20 -11.68 9.03
C ASP A 64 -0.89 -10.91 9.18
N ASN A 65 -0.12 -10.78 8.10
CA ASN A 65 1.18 -10.14 8.16
C ASN A 65 1.12 -8.62 8.34
N ILE A 66 -0.04 -7.98 8.12
CA ILE A 66 -0.20 -6.55 8.30
C ILE A 66 -1.03 -6.19 9.54
N GLN A 67 -1.72 -7.15 10.14
CA GLN A 67 -2.57 -6.91 11.31
C GLN A 67 -1.83 -6.24 12.47
N PRO A 68 -0.59 -6.67 12.84
CA PRO A 68 0.14 -6.00 13.93
C PRO A 68 0.39 -4.52 13.64
N PHE A 69 0.71 -4.17 12.40
CA PHE A 69 0.92 -2.80 11.99
C PHE A 69 -0.37 -1.96 12.14
N ILE A 70 -1.50 -2.51 11.68
CA ILE A 70 -2.80 -1.83 11.80
C ILE A 70 -3.16 -1.60 13.28
N LYS A 71 -2.91 -2.60 14.11
CA LYS A 71 -3.14 -2.50 15.55
C LYS A 71 -2.29 -1.40 16.18
N GLN A 72 -1.01 -1.33 15.80
CA GLN A 72 -0.11 -0.29 16.27
C GLN A 72 -0.61 1.10 15.90
N LEU A 73 -1.10 1.29 14.68
CA LEU A 73 -1.69 2.56 14.25
C LEU A 73 -2.90 2.95 15.11
N SER A 74 -3.76 1.99 15.42
CA SER A 74 -4.95 2.23 16.23
C SER A 74 -4.61 2.55 17.69
N GLU A 75 -3.65 1.85 18.27
CA GLU A 75 -3.29 1.99 19.68
C GLU A 75 -2.43 3.22 19.95
N GLN A 76 -1.44 3.48 19.07
CA GLN A 76 -0.47 4.55 19.28
C GLN A 76 -0.93 5.88 18.70
N GLN A 77 -1.79 5.84 17.70
CA GLN A 77 -2.31 7.03 17.01
C GLN A 77 -1.21 8.05 16.71
N PRO A 78 -0.17 7.65 15.94
CA PRO A 78 0.96 8.54 15.67
C PRO A 78 0.52 9.76 14.85
N ASP A 79 1.24 10.86 15.03
CA ASP A 79 1.04 12.04 14.20
C ASP A 79 1.71 11.83 12.86
N LEU A 80 0.90 11.64 11.81
CA LEU A 80 1.37 11.39 10.44
C LEU A 80 1.16 12.61 9.54
N SER A 81 1.09 13.80 10.12
CA SER A 81 0.82 15.02 9.35
C SER A 81 1.91 15.35 8.31
N SER A 82 3.12 14.83 8.48
CA SER A 82 4.21 14.99 7.52
C SER A 82 4.32 13.83 6.51
N LEU A 83 3.53 12.78 6.69
CA LEU A 83 3.61 11.59 5.85
C LEU A 83 2.84 11.77 4.54
N LYS A 84 3.45 11.32 3.45
CA LYS A 84 2.78 11.18 2.16
C LYS A 84 2.73 9.70 1.81
N TYR A 85 1.62 9.26 1.23
CA TYR A 85 1.42 7.84 0.96
C TYR A 85 0.58 7.58 -0.28
N GLY A 86 0.65 6.36 -0.77
CA GLY A 86 -0.26 5.84 -1.78
C GLY A 86 -0.78 4.48 -1.35
N VAL A 87 -1.91 4.04 -1.90
CA VAL A 87 -2.51 2.75 -1.57
C VAL A 87 -2.90 2.01 -2.83
N ILE A 88 -2.47 0.75 -2.91
CA ILE A 88 -2.94 -0.20 -3.90
C ILE A 88 -3.63 -1.34 -3.14
N SER A 89 -4.89 -1.58 -3.45
CA SER A 89 -5.68 -2.62 -2.82
C SER A 89 -6.02 -3.71 -3.83
N LEU A 90 -5.80 -4.96 -3.45
CA LEU A 90 -6.18 -6.11 -4.26
C LEU A 90 -7.41 -6.77 -3.64
N GLY A 91 -8.39 -7.08 -4.45
CA GLY A 91 -9.60 -7.74 -3.99
C GLY A 91 -10.30 -8.46 -5.11
N ASP A 92 -11.38 -9.16 -4.78
CA ASP A 92 -12.20 -9.89 -5.73
C ASP A 92 -13.61 -9.30 -5.68
N SER A 93 -14.08 -8.78 -6.81
CA SER A 93 -15.38 -8.13 -6.91
C SER A 93 -16.56 -9.08 -6.72
N SER A 94 -16.32 -10.38 -6.70
CA SER A 94 -17.35 -11.36 -6.37
C SER A 94 -17.72 -11.36 -4.87
N TYR A 95 -16.95 -10.67 -4.03
CA TYR A 95 -17.21 -10.51 -2.60
C TYR A 95 -17.73 -9.11 -2.31
N ASP A 96 -18.68 -9.01 -1.36
CA ASP A 96 -19.24 -7.72 -0.91
C ASP A 96 -18.18 -6.82 -0.27
N THR A 97 -17.10 -7.42 0.22
CA THR A 97 -15.99 -6.73 0.90
C THR A 97 -14.85 -6.36 -0.05
N PHE A 98 -15.14 -6.21 -1.34
CA PHE A 98 -14.14 -5.87 -2.35
C PHE A 98 -13.27 -4.69 -1.92
N CYS A 99 -11.96 -4.94 -1.83
CA CYS A 99 -10.94 -3.94 -1.46
C CYS A 99 -11.18 -3.23 -0.11
N ALA A 100 -11.96 -3.83 0.80
CA ALA A 100 -12.29 -3.21 2.09
C ALA A 100 -11.05 -2.96 2.96
N ALA A 101 -10.06 -3.86 2.95
CA ALA A 101 -8.83 -3.69 3.73
C ALA A 101 -8.04 -2.46 3.29
N GLY A 102 -7.86 -2.28 1.99
CA GLY A 102 -7.15 -1.11 1.46
C GLY A 102 -7.88 0.19 1.74
N LYS A 103 -9.20 0.18 1.64
CA LYS A 103 -10.03 1.35 1.97
C LYS A 103 -9.89 1.71 3.45
N ALA A 104 -9.90 0.71 4.33
CA ALA A 104 -9.77 0.94 5.77
C ALA A 104 -8.40 1.54 6.12
N ILE A 105 -7.32 1.05 5.52
CA ILE A 105 -5.98 1.60 5.72
C ILE A 105 -5.92 3.05 5.23
N ASP A 106 -6.48 3.33 4.07
CA ASP A 106 -6.52 4.67 3.49
C ASP A 106 -7.21 5.65 4.45
N GLU A 107 -8.39 5.29 4.94
CA GLU A 107 -9.14 6.11 5.88
C GLU A 107 -8.39 6.29 7.20
N GLN A 108 -7.74 5.24 7.70
CA GLN A 108 -6.99 5.30 8.95
C GLN A 108 -5.79 6.26 8.84
N LEU A 109 -5.02 6.16 7.76
CA LEU A 109 -3.88 7.05 7.55
C LEU A 109 -4.32 8.51 7.43
N GLN A 110 -5.42 8.77 6.72
CA GLN A 110 -5.96 10.11 6.61
C GLN A 110 -6.42 10.65 7.98
N SER A 111 -7.01 9.80 8.81
CA SER A 111 -7.45 10.21 10.15
C SER A 111 -6.28 10.57 11.06
N LEU A 112 -5.08 10.06 10.76
CA LEU A 112 -3.86 10.37 11.50
C LEU A 112 -3.09 11.56 10.92
N GLY A 113 -3.64 12.20 9.89
CA GLY A 113 -3.09 13.42 9.30
C GLY A 113 -2.28 13.21 8.02
N ALA A 114 -2.08 11.98 7.58
CA ALA A 114 -1.30 11.69 6.39
C ALA A 114 -1.99 12.20 5.11
N THR A 115 -1.20 12.56 4.11
CA THR A 115 -1.69 13.05 2.83
C THR A 115 -1.53 11.98 1.76
N ARG A 116 -2.64 11.57 1.15
CA ARG A 116 -2.60 10.63 0.03
C ARG A 116 -2.16 11.34 -1.23
N LEU A 117 -1.20 10.72 -1.94
CA LEU A 117 -0.75 11.19 -3.24
C LEU A 117 -1.56 10.49 -4.34
N GLY A 118 -2.33 11.26 -5.11
CA GLY A 118 -3.18 10.70 -6.15
C GLY A 118 -4.37 9.92 -5.60
N GLU A 119 -4.82 8.94 -6.34
CA GLU A 119 -5.99 8.14 -6.00
C GLU A 119 -5.55 6.75 -5.53
N ARG A 120 -6.39 6.12 -4.68
CA ARG A 120 -6.21 4.71 -4.33
C ARG A 120 -6.54 3.85 -5.54
N LEU A 121 -5.70 2.86 -5.83
CA LEU A 121 -5.97 1.87 -6.86
C LEU A 121 -6.61 0.63 -6.24
N ASP A 122 -7.78 0.25 -6.74
CA ASP A 122 -8.44 -1.00 -6.36
C ASP A 122 -8.33 -1.96 -7.55
N ILE A 123 -7.63 -3.08 -7.36
CA ILE A 123 -7.42 -4.08 -8.41
C ILE A 123 -8.36 -5.26 -8.17
N ASP A 124 -9.18 -5.54 -9.17
CA ASP A 124 -10.06 -6.70 -9.15
C ASP A 124 -9.33 -7.90 -9.73
N VAL A 125 -8.86 -8.80 -8.87
CA VAL A 125 -8.08 -9.96 -9.28
C VAL A 125 -8.92 -10.97 -10.08
N SER A 126 -10.25 -10.88 -10.04
CA SER A 126 -11.12 -11.74 -10.86
C SER A 126 -11.09 -11.31 -12.33
N GLN A 127 -10.70 -10.08 -12.63
CA GLN A 127 -10.65 -9.53 -13.99
C GLN A 127 -9.21 -9.37 -14.49
N HIS A 128 -8.22 -9.39 -13.61
CA HIS A 128 -6.82 -9.21 -13.95
C HIS A 128 -6.01 -10.41 -13.49
N SER A 129 -5.60 -11.28 -14.42
CA SER A 129 -4.78 -12.44 -14.09
C SER A 129 -3.36 -12.04 -13.69
N VAL A 130 -2.91 -10.84 -14.09
CA VAL A 130 -1.60 -10.27 -13.72
C VAL A 130 -1.83 -8.92 -13.06
N PRO A 131 -2.00 -8.89 -11.72
CA PRO A 131 -2.26 -7.62 -11.01
C PRO A 131 -1.16 -6.57 -11.19
N GLU A 132 0.05 -6.99 -11.52
CA GLU A 132 1.17 -6.10 -11.79
C GLU A 132 0.89 -5.16 -12.96
N ASP A 133 0.10 -5.57 -13.95
CA ASP A 133 -0.21 -4.75 -15.12
C ASP A 133 -0.98 -3.47 -14.76
N PRO A 134 -2.15 -3.54 -14.09
CA PRO A 134 -2.83 -2.32 -13.68
C PRO A 134 -2.04 -1.52 -12.66
N ALA A 135 -1.26 -2.18 -11.80
CA ALA A 135 -0.41 -1.50 -10.84
C ALA A 135 0.68 -0.68 -11.53
N GLU A 136 1.31 -1.23 -12.57
CA GLU A 136 2.32 -0.52 -13.35
C GLU A 136 1.73 0.71 -14.04
N SER A 137 0.55 0.58 -14.64
CA SER A 137 -0.13 1.72 -15.28
C SER A 137 -0.45 2.82 -14.27
N TRP A 138 -0.92 2.45 -13.09
CA TRP A 138 -1.19 3.39 -12.01
C TRP A 138 0.10 4.09 -11.54
N LEU A 139 1.19 3.33 -11.45
CA LEU A 139 2.47 3.86 -11.00
C LEU A 139 2.98 4.99 -11.90
N LEU A 140 2.76 4.89 -13.21
CA LEU A 140 3.16 5.93 -14.15
C LEU A 140 2.52 7.28 -13.82
N SER A 141 1.26 7.29 -13.39
CA SER A 141 0.58 8.51 -12.94
C SER A 141 1.03 8.91 -11.54
N TRP A 142 1.18 7.95 -10.64
CA TRP A 142 1.53 8.20 -9.26
C TRP A 142 2.93 8.82 -9.12
N LYS A 143 3.87 8.39 -9.94
CA LYS A 143 5.24 8.93 -9.95
C LYS A 143 5.27 10.44 -10.14
N LYS A 144 4.30 11.01 -10.83
CA LYS A 144 4.23 12.46 -11.04
C LYS A 144 4.05 13.22 -9.72
N HIS A 145 3.46 12.59 -8.72
CA HIS A 145 3.24 13.19 -7.40
C HIS A 145 4.49 13.14 -6.53
N ILE A 146 5.41 12.21 -6.79
CA ILE A 146 6.62 12.05 -5.98
C ILE A 146 7.87 12.67 -6.59
N CYS A 147 7.83 12.94 -7.88
CA CYS A 147 8.95 13.56 -8.61
C CYS A 147 8.83 15.09 -8.66
N GLY A 148 7.75 15.59 -8.07
CA GLY A 148 7.44 17.00 -8.09
C GLY A 148 8.46 17.88 -7.52
#